data_d430d27b3d0bec971506222c4024fa86
#
_entry.id   d430d27b3d0bec971506222c4024fa86
#
_cell.length_a   1.000
_cell.length_b   1.000
_cell.length_c   1.000
_cell.angle_alpha   90.00
_cell.angle_beta   90.00
_cell.angle_gamma   90.00
#
_symmetry.space_group_name_H-M   'P 1'
#
loop_
_entity.id
_entity.type
_entity.pdbx_description
1 polymer ?
#
loop_
_entity_poly.entity_id
_entity_poly.type
_entity_poly.pdbx_seq_one_letter_code
_entity_poly.pdbx_strand_id
1 'polypeptide(L)'
;MPETPRVIGDRTELRLFTDGNGNGVLQHDIDFGIDPPLTPAEWLDDRARDVSLRINQDITDVAGSGALAPGDDPLHIGNTSLVTFSPLGTATGGTLYVAAHRGPQMAIRVFGATGRVRVLMFDAPTQQWRP
;
A
#
# COMPACT_ATOMS: atom_id res chain seq x y z
N MET A 1 -9.10 -0.44 10.11
CA MET A 1 -9.86 -0.84 8.91
C MET A 1 -8.92 -1.34 7.85
N PRO A 2 -9.23 -2.44 7.22
CA PRO A 2 -8.36 -2.97 6.17
C PRO A 2 -8.61 -2.28 4.85
N GLU A 3 -7.56 -2.14 4.07
CA GLU A 3 -7.62 -1.69 2.69
C GLU A 3 -7.05 -2.77 1.79
N THR A 4 -7.64 -2.95 0.61
CA THR A 4 -7.13 -3.86 -0.40
C THR A 4 -6.74 -3.06 -1.64
N PRO A 5 -5.46 -2.74 -1.83
CA PRO A 5 -5.01 -2.16 -3.08
C PRO A 5 -5.04 -3.21 -4.20
N ARG A 6 -5.49 -2.81 -5.38
CA ARG A 6 -5.45 -3.62 -6.59
C ARG A 6 -4.87 -2.81 -7.73
N VAL A 7 -4.09 -3.48 -8.56
CA VAL A 7 -3.57 -2.89 -9.79
C VAL A 7 -4.26 -3.55 -10.96
N ILE A 8 -4.89 -2.74 -11.81
CA ILE A 8 -5.53 -3.18 -13.06
C ILE A 8 -4.90 -2.38 -14.18
N GLY A 9 -4.06 -3.03 -14.99
CA GLY A 9 -3.20 -2.33 -15.94
C GLY A 9 -2.24 -1.44 -15.16
N ASP A 10 -2.26 -0.12 -15.46
CA ASP A 10 -1.47 0.88 -14.76
C ASP A 10 -2.25 1.60 -13.64
N ARG A 11 -3.46 1.15 -13.35
CA ARG A 11 -4.33 1.82 -12.37
C ARG A 11 -4.43 1.01 -11.11
N THR A 12 -4.56 1.70 -9.98
CA THR A 12 -4.70 1.08 -8.66
C THR A 12 -6.11 1.34 -8.13
N GLU A 13 -6.80 0.27 -7.75
CA GLU A 13 -8.10 0.33 -7.11
C GLU A 13 -7.93 0.10 -5.61
N LEU A 14 -8.58 0.93 -4.81
CA LEU A 14 -8.59 0.82 -3.35
C LEU A 14 -9.98 0.44 -2.87
N ARG A 15 -10.03 -0.50 -1.93
CA ARG A 15 -11.27 -0.90 -1.27
C ARG A 15 -11.06 -0.96 0.24
N LEU A 16 -12.06 -0.51 0.98
CA LEU A 16 -12.07 -0.51 2.43
C LEU A 16 -13.12 -1.50 2.92
N PHE A 17 -12.72 -2.42 3.80
CA PHE A 17 -13.61 -3.44 4.36
C PHE A 17 -13.64 -3.35 5.88
N THR A 18 -14.77 -3.79 6.47
CA THR A 18 -14.88 -3.95 7.91
C THR A 18 -14.73 -5.42 8.29
N ASP A 19 -14.28 -5.69 9.51
CA ASP A 19 -14.22 -7.04 10.06
C ASP A 19 -15.61 -7.42 10.58
N GLY A 20 -16.29 -8.34 9.90
CA GLY A 20 -17.65 -8.74 10.22
C GLY A 20 -17.77 -9.83 11.29
N ASN A 21 -16.69 -10.52 11.64
CA ASN A 21 -16.73 -11.67 12.57
C ASN A 21 -15.70 -11.62 13.70
N GLY A 22 -14.96 -10.53 13.84
CA GLY A 22 -14.02 -10.31 14.94
C GLY A 22 -12.68 -11.02 14.84
N ASN A 23 -12.38 -11.66 13.70
CA ASN A 23 -11.12 -12.39 13.49
C ASN A 23 -10.08 -11.63 12.65
N GLY A 24 -10.29 -10.34 12.42
CA GLY A 24 -9.55 -9.57 11.43
C GLY A 24 -10.20 -9.71 10.05
N VAL A 25 -9.74 -8.92 9.09
CA VAL A 25 -10.25 -9.02 7.72
C VAL A 25 -9.39 -9.99 6.94
N LEU A 26 -10.03 -11.01 6.37
CA LEU A 26 -9.40 -12.06 5.57
C LEU A 26 -9.99 -12.05 4.16
N GLN A 27 -9.18 -12.39 3.17
CA GLN A 27 -9.67 -12.46 1.78
C GLN A 27 -10.83 -13.46 1.65
N HIS A 28 -10.76 -14.58 2.37
CA HIS A 28 -11.83 -15.56 2.42
C HIS A 28 -13.15 -14.94 2.90
N ASP A 29 -13.10 -14.14 3.97
CA ASP A 29 -14.29 -13.52 4.56
C ASP A 29 -14.84 -12.40 3.66
N ILE A 30 -13.98 -11.71 2.91
CA ILE A 30 -14.41 -10.76 1.89
C ILE A 30 -15.16 -11.47 0.78
N ASP A 31 -14.61 -12.58 0.28
CA ASP A 31 -15.19 -13.34 -0.83
C ASP A 31 -16.57 -13.93 -0.47
N PHE A 32 -16.78 -14.29 0.78
CA PHE A 32 -18.06 -14.84 1.26
C PHE A 32 -19.00 -13.77 1.86
N GLY A 33 -18.63 -12.50 1.80
CA GLY A 33 -19.47 -11.41 2.30
C GLY A 33 -19.53 -11.26 3.82
N ILE A 34 -18.67 -11.99 4.56
CA ILE A 34 -18.56 -11.89 6.03
C ILE A 34 -17.92 -10.57 6.41
N ASP A 35 -16.90 -10.14 5.64
CA ASP A 35 -16.25 -8.85 5.79
C ASP A 35 -16.72 -7.92 4.66
N PRO A 36 -17.81 -7.16 4.87
CA PRO A 36 -18.40 -6.36 3.81
C PRO A 36 -17.59 -5.11 3.49
N PRO A 37 -17.68 -4.60 2.25
CA PRO A 37 -17.04 -3.33 1.91
C PRO A 37 -17.70 -2.20 2.71
N LEU A 38 -16.88 -1.30 3.24
CA LEU A 38 -17.33 -0.10 3.95
C LEU A 38 -17.71 1.00 2.97
N THR A 39 -16.97 1.12 1.88
CA THR A 39 -17.14 2.14 0.84
C THR A 39 -17.08 1.50 -0.53
N PRO A 40 -17.65 2.15 -1.57
CA PRO A 40 -17.40 1.71 -2.94
C PRO A 40 -15.91 1.70 -3.27
N ALA A 41 -15.53 0.87 -4.22
CA ALA A 41 -14.16 0.85 -4.73
C ALA A 41 -13.81 2.21 -5.34
N GLU A 42 -12.58 2.65 -5.12
CA GLU A 42 -12.07 3.91 -5.65
C GLU A 42 -10.79 3.68 -6.44
N TRP A 43 -10.59 4.45 -7.50
CA TRP A 43 -9.33 4.49 -8.20
C TRP A 43 -8.39 5.50 -7.56
N LEU A 44 -7.14 5.11 -7.33
CA LEU A 44 -6.15 6.00 -6.73
C LEU A 44 -5.90 7.24 -7.59
N ASP A 45 -5.91 7.10 -8.92
CA ASP A 45 -5.69 8.21 -9.84
C ASP A 45 -6.87 9.19 -9.93
N ASP A 46 -8.02 8.86 -9.39
CA ASP A 46 -9.12 9.81 -9.22
C ASP A 46 -8.83 10.81 -8.10
N ARG A 47 -7.99 10.42 -7.14
CA ARG A 47 -7.58 11.29 -6.02
C ARG A 47 -6.24 11.96 -6.26
N ALA A 48 -5.33 11.28 -6.92
CA ALA A 48 -3.99 11.77 -7.21
C ALA A 48 -3.66 11.43 -8.66
N ARG A 49 -3.70 12.44 -9.53
CA ARG A 49 -3.58 12.25 -10.98
C ARG A 49 -2.37 11.42 -11.36
N ASP A 50 -2.62 10.37 -12.17
CA ASP A 50 -1.62 9.43 -12.68
C ASP A 50 -0.90 8.59 -11.63
N VAL A 51 -1.24 8.73 -10.35
CA VAL A 51 -0.58 7.98 -9.27
C VAL A 51 -1.15 6.57 -9.20
N SER A 52 -0.26 5.58 -9.08
CA SER A 52 -0.60 4.18 -8.94
C SER A 52 0.45 3.48 -8.09
N LEU A 53 0.20 2.23 -7.69
CA LEU A 53 1.25 1.37 -7.13
C LEU A 53 2.28 1.13 -8.24
N ARG A 54 3.46 1.71 -8.08
CA ARG A 54 4.46 1.72 -9.14
C ARG A 54 5.84 2.10 -8.59
N ILE A 55 6.87 1.47 -9.17
CA ILE A 55 8.25 1.91 -9.06
C ILE A 55 8.62 2.52 -10.41
N ASN A 56 8.91 3.81 -10.43
CA ASN A 56 9.14 4.57 -11.68
C ASN A 56 10.60 4.89 -11.95
N GLN A 57 11.51 4.50 -11.05
CA GLN A 57 12.94 4.73 -11.19
C GLN A 57 13.71 3.74 -10.29
N ASP A 58 15.02 3.66 -10.49
CA ASP A 58 15.86 2.85 -9.60
C ASP A 58 15.91 3.47 -8.22
N ILE A 59 15.56 2.68 -7.21
CA ILE A 59 15.49 3.11 -5.81
C ILE A 59 16.15 2.08 -4.91
N THR A 60 16.35 2.45 -3.65
CA THR A 60 16.68 1.50 -2.59
C THR A 60 15.41 1.14 -1.82
N ASP A 61 15.34 -0.06 -1.28
CA ASP A 61 14.24 -0.45 -0.42
C ASP A 61 14.21 0.47 0.82
N VAL A 62 13.03 0.97 1.17
CA VAL A 62 12.83 1.79 2.36
C VAL A 62 13.31 1.07 3.63
N ALA A 63 13.16 -0.25 3.67
CA ALA A 63 13.64 -1.05 4.80
C ALA A 63 15.18 -1.23 4.83
N GLY A 64 15.90 -0.64 3.87
CA GLY A 64 17.35 -0.54 3.90
C GLY A 64 18.12 -1.67 3.26
N SER A 65 17.46 -2.65 2.64
CA SER A 65 18.17 -3.77 2.01
C SER A 65 17.75 -3.94 0.55
N GLY A 66 18.70 -3.85 -0.35
CA GLY A 66 18.52 -4.16 -1.74
C GLY A 66 18.06 -2.98 -2.61
N ALA A 67 18.22 -3.16 -3.90
CA ALA A 67 17.81 -2.21 -4.93
C ALA A 67 16.52 -2.68 -5.59
N LEU A 68 15.68 -1.73 -5.94
CA LEU A 68 14.45 -1.96 -6.68
C LEU A 68 14.48 -1.17 -7.97
N ALA A 69 13.87 -1.71 -9.02
CA ALA A 69 13.87 -1.11 -10.36
C ALA A 69 12.44 -1.00 -10.88
N PRO A 70 12.20 -0.14 -11.90
CA PRO A 70 10.91 -0.09 -12.57
C PRO A 70 10.49 -1.48 -13.05
N GLY A 71 9.23 -1.84 -12.77
CA GLY A 71 8.69 -3.16 -13.07
C GLY A 71 8.77 -4.16 -11.93
N ASP A 72 9.51 -3.88 -10.88
CA ASP A 72 9.50 -4.70 -9.67
C ASP A 72 8.17 -4.53 -8.92
N ASP A 73 7.84 -5.52 -8.09
CA ASP A 73 6.62 -5.50 -7.30
C ASP A 73 6.60 -4.30 -6.35
N PRO A 74 5.65 -3.36 -6.49
CA PRO A 74 5.55 -2.20 -5.62
C PRO A 74 4.89 -2.49 -4.27
N LEU A 75 4.37 -3.68 -4.05
CA LEU A 75 3.62 -4.02 -2.85
C LEU A 75 4.45 -4.94 -1.96
N HIS A 76 5.04 -4.37 -0.91
CA HIS A 76 5.90 -5.08 0.03
C HIS A 76 5.23 -5.20 1.40
N ILE A 77 4.08 -5.84 1.46
CA ILE A 77 3.33 -6.11 2.68
C ILE A 77 2.91 -7.58 2.72
N GLY A 78 3.44 -8.33 3.67
CA GLY A 78 3.04 -9.73 3.90
C GLY A 78 2.94 -10.56 2.63
N ASN A 79 2.04 -11.53 2.65
CA ASN A 79 1.78 -12.45 1.52
C ASN A 79 0.49 -12.15 0.78
N THR A 80 -0.19 -11.07 1.14
CA THR A 80 -1.48 -10.69 0.55
C THR A 80 -1.45 -9.22 0.14
N SER A 81 -2.49 -8.78 -0.56
CA SER A 81 -2.69 -7.37 -0.89
C SER A 81 -3.54 -6.63 0.15
N LEU A 82 -3.67 -7.21 1.36
CA LEU A 82 -4.46 -6.63 2.44
C LEU A 82 -3.57 -5.94 3.46
N VAL A 83 -3.92 -4.69 3.79
CA VAL A 83 -3.38 -4.00 4.95
C VAL A 83 -4.49 -3.95 6.00
N THR A 84 -4.24 -4.52 7.16
CA THR A 84 -5.23 -4.63 8.23
C THR A 84 -4.81 -3.76 9.41
N PHE A 85 -5.76 -2.96 9.92
CA PHE A 85 -5.57 -2.17 11.13
C PHE A 85 -6.45 -2.75 12.24
N SER A 86 -5.84 -3.01 13.38
CA SER A 86 -6.53 -3.60 14.53
C SER A 86 -7.04 -2.51 15.48
N PRO A 87 -8.16 -2.76 16.19
CA PRO A 87 -8.63 -1.84 17.25
C PRO A 87 -7.62 -1.65 18.37
N LEU A 88 -6.65 -2.55 18.52
CA LEU A 88 -5.60 -2.47 19.53
C LEU A 88 -4.44 -1.54 19.13
N GLY A 89 -4.50 -0.93 17.94
CA GLY A 89 -3.49 0.00 17.48
C GLY A 89 -2.31 -0.64 16.74
N THR A 90 -2.45 -1.89 16.34
CA THR A 90 -1.46 -2.57 15.49
C THR A 90 -1.95 -2.68 14.06
N ALA A 91 -1.05 -3.02 13.13
CA ALA A 91 -1.39 -3.14 11.72
C ALA A 91 -0.51 -4.18 11.03
N THR A 92 -0.88 -4.54 9.81
CA THR A 92 0.02 -5.25 8.92
C THR A 92 1.16 -4.32 8.52
N GLY A 93 2.39 -4.64 8.91
CA GLY A 93 3.56 -3.82 8.57
C GLY A 93 4.02 -4.05 7.14
N GLY A 94 4.60 -3.02 6.54
CA GLY A 94 5.16 -3.11 5.20
C GLY A 94 5.23 -1.78 4.49
N THR A 95 5.50 -1.86 3.20
CA THR A 95 5.69 -0.67 2.35
C THR A 95 4.91 -0.82 1.05
N LEU A 96 4.24 0.27 0.65
CA LEU A 96 3.62 0.39 -0.66
C LEU A 96 4.37 1.49 -1.42
N TYR A 97 4.89 1.17 -2.60
CA TYR A 97 5.54 2.15 -3.45
C TYR A 97 4.53 2.72 -4.43
N VAL A 98 4.41 4.04 -4.45
CA VAL A 98 3.46 4.76 -5.31
C VAL A 98 4.18 5.86 -6.08
N ALA A 99 3.77 6.07 -7.31
CA ALA A 99 4.31 7.13 -8.14
C ALA A 99 3.40 7.39 -9.34
N ALA A 100 3.54 8.57 -9.94
CA ALA A 100 3.09 8.81 -11.30
C ALA A 100 4.08 8.19 -12.29
N HIS A 101 3.76 8.19 -13.58
CA HIS A 101 4.71 7.74 -14.61
C HIS A 101 5.99 8.58 -14.59
N ARG A 102 5.86 9.87 -14.31
CA ARG A 102 6.97 10.82 -14.18
C ARG A 102 6.84 11.58 -12.87
N GLY A 103 7.95 11.93 -12.28
CA GLY A 103 7.99 12.64 -11.03
C GLY A 103 8.62 11.83 -9.91
N PRO A 104 8.51 12.30 -8.66
CA PRO A 104 9.18 11.64 -7.55
C PRO A 104 8.58 10.26 -7.25
N GLN A 105 9.44 9.33 -6.88
CA GLN A 105 9.02 8.05 -6.32
C GLN A 105 8.68 8.26 -4.85
N MET A 106 7.53 7.74 -4.45
CA MET A 106 7.05 7.83 -3.08
C MET A 106 6.83 6.45 -2.49
N ALA A 107 6.82 6.38 -1.17
CA ALA A 107 6.53 5.16 -0.43
C ALA A 107 5.58 5.48 0.72
N ILE A 108 4.63 4.59 0.93
CA ILE A 108 3.75 4.62 2.11
C ILE A 108 4.20 3.47 3.00
N ARG A 109 4.75 3.79 4.17
CA ARG A 109 5.25 2.80 5.10
C ARG A 109 4.30 2.65 6.27
N VAL A 110 3.90 1.41 6.54
CA VAL A 110 3.03 1.06 7.66
C VAL A 110 3.86 0.35 8.72
N PHE A 111 3.83 0.86 9.95
CA PHE A 111 4.53 0.26 11.08
C PHE A 111 3.56 -0.63 11.85
N GLY A 112 3.83 -1.94 11.82
CA GLY A 112 2.89 -2.93 12.37
C GLY A 112 2.65 -2.79 13.87
N ALA A 113 3.69 -2.50 14.64
CA ALA A 113 3.59 -2.45 16.10
C ALA A 113 2.72 -1.29 16.61
N THR A 114 2.62 -0.21 15.87
CA THR A 114 1.91 1.02 16.30
C THR A 114 0.76 1.42 15.39
N GLY A 115 0.61 0.77 14.23
CA GLY A 115 -0.35 1.18 13.20
C GLY A 115 -0.02 2.52 12.55
N ARG A 116 1.16 3.06 12.79
CA ARG A 116 1.57 4.36 12.27
C ARG A 116 1.86 4.27 10.79
N VAL A 117 1.45 5.30 10.05
CA VAL A 117 1.68 5.39 8.60
C VAL A 117 2.54 6.62 8.32
N ARG A 118 3.56 6.45 7.48
CA ARG A 118 4.42 7.55 7.02
C ARG A 118 4.49 7.55 5.51
N VAL A 119 4.47 8.74 4.94
CA VAL A 119 4.69 8.94 3.51
C VAL A 119 6.10 9.48 3.33
N LEU A 120 6.88 8.83 2.47
CA LEU A 120 8.27 9.19 2.21
C LEU A 120 8.45 9.46 0.72
N MET A 121 9.39 10.34 0.40
CA MET A 121 9.78 10.65 -0.96
C MET A 121 11.24 10.28 -1.18
N PHE A 122 11.54 9.63 -2.31
CA PHE A 122 12.89 9.25 -2.65
C PHE A 122 13.65 10.44 -3.23
N ASP A 123 14.79 10.76 -2.64
CA ASP A 123 15.71 11.77 -3.16
C ASP A 123 16.79 11.08 -4.01
N ALA A 124 16.62 11.14 -5.32
CA ALA A 124 17.50 10.46 -6.25
C ALA A 124 18.97 10.93 -6.17
N PRO A 125 19.27 12.24 -6.05
CA PRO A 125 20.65 12.69 -5.94
C PRO A 125 21.41 12.11 -4.75
N THR A 126 20.75 11.92 -3.60
CA THR A 126 21.38 11.38 -2.39
C THR A 126 21.09 9.90 -2.18
N GLN A 127 20.19 9.30 -2.98
CA GLN A 127 19.74 7.91 -2.83
C GLN A 127 19.14 7.65 -1.45
N GLN A 128 18.42 8.63 -0.89
CA GLN A 128 17.81 8.53 0.44
C GLN A 128 16.32 8.82 0.41
N TRP A 129 15.62 8.17 1.33
CA TRP A 129 14.21 8.41 1.56
C TRP A 129 14.02 9.53 2.58
N ARG A 130 13.14 10.49 2.26
CA ARG A 130 12.86 11.64 3.12
C ARG A 130 11.36 11.76 3.40
N PRO A 131 10.99 12.19 4.62
CA PRO A 131 9.59 12.48 4.93
C PRO A 131 9.00 13.59 4.07
#